data_def30584a49a5a88b0353bed3699940c
#
_entry.id   def30584a49a5a88b0353bed3699940c
#
_cell.length_a   1.000
_cell.length_b   1.000
_cell.length_c   1.000
_cell.angle_alpha   90.00
_cell.angle_beta   90.00
_cell.angle_gamma   90.00
#
_symmetry.space_group_name_H-M   'P 1'
#
loop_
_entity.id
_entity.type
_entity.pdbx_description
1 polymer ?
#
loop_
_entity_poly.entity_id
_entity_poly.type
_entity_poly.pdbx_seq_one_letter_code
_entity_poly.pdbx_strand_id
1 'polypeptide(L)'
;MDDIEIYRKMQKSPIFFVEKVWGLIPQRMQSDPFEKGKNITFQQYGILNAVEDAVNKRGKNRVSVASGHGIGKAQRADDIVITPSGERIVKDVQVGDFLIGVDGKPTRVKAKTKWEDIPMFRVTFSDKTFLDVSSGHLWTVKGRQERRSKRDEWRVLETQELFEIGAKRRNGATMAKQWEIPRYEPVQFESRSVPIDPYLYGCWLGDGTKRACTYTCSTKDSEHFLKEFAKEYEIGTITKKGFSVLKFIKSFRKLTNGAKTEELRVEEIYKNNDIETRLAVLQ
;
A
#
# COMPACT_ATOMS: atom_id res chain seq x y z
N MET A 1 45.59 6.91 -22.50
CA MET A 1 44.40 6.17 -22.99
C MET A 1 43.88 6.96 -24.17
N ASP A 2 43.77 6.33 -25.33
CA ASP A 2 43.22 7.03 -26.49
C ASP A 2 41.66 7.18 -26.37
N ASP A 3 41.10 8.06 -27.20
CA ASP A 3 39.64 8.35 -27.10
C ASP A 3 38.78 7.11 -27.41
N ILE A 4 39.30 6.19 -28.26
CA ILE A 4 38.61 4.94 -28.58
C ILE A 4 38.58 3.98 -27.39
N GLU A 5 39.69 3.91 -26.67
CA GLU A 5 39.78 3.08 -25.46
C GLU A 5 38.89 3.62 -24.35
N ILE A 6 38.85 4.94 -24.18
CA ILE A 6 37.92 5.62 -23.24
C ILE A 6 36.48 5.27 -23.60
N TYR A 7 36.08 5.42 -24.86
CA TYR A 7 34.74 5.12 -25.33
C TYR A 7 34.33 3.65 -25.09
N ARG A 8 35.23 2.71 -25.38
CA ARG A 8 34.99 1.28 -25.14
C ARG A 8 34.81 0.96 -23.65
N LYS A 9 35.57 1.61 -22.79
CA LYS A 9 35.42 1.46 -21.34
C LYS A 9 34.09 2.02 -20.85
N MET A 10 33.67 3.18 -21.35
CA MET A 10 32.38 3.77 -21.03
C MET A 10 31.20 2.86 -21.38
N GLN A 11 31.26 2.18 -22.53
CA GLN A 11 30.21 1.24 -22.96
C GLN A 11 30.08 0.01 -22.01
N LYS A 12 31.17 -0.38 -21.36
CA LYS A 12 31.25 -1.57 -20.51
C LYS A 12 31.17 -1.29 -19.01
N SER A 13 31.38 -0.04 -18.62
CA SER A 13 31.43 0.37 -17.22
C SER A 13 30.61 1.66 -17.01
N PRO A 14 29.36 1.53 -16.54
CA PRO A 14 28.55 2.68 -16.10
C PRO A 14 29.25 3.48 -14.99
N ILE A 15 30.03 2.84 -14.12
CA ILE A 15 30.80 3.49 -13.06
C ILE A 15 31.88 4.38 -13.68
N PHE A 16 32.65 3.85 -14.63
CA PHE A 16 33.68 4.62 -15.33
C PHE A 16 33.09 5.83 -16.07
N PHE A 17 31.88 5.67 -16.67
CA PHE A 17 31.17 6.77 -17.30
C PHE A 17 30.83 7.87 -16.30
N VAL A 18 30.25 7.52 -15.15
CA VAL A 18 29.89 8.47 -14.09
C VAL A 18 31.12 9.22 -13.56
N GLU A 19 32.22 8.52 -13.34
CA GLU A 19 33.47 9.12 -12.86
C GLU A 19 34.13 10.06 -13.90
N LYS A 20 34.13 9.67 -15.15
CA LYS A 20 34.89 10.41 -16.21
C LYS A 20 34.09 11.48 -16.91
N VAL A 21 32.78 11.23 -17.14
CA VAL A 21 31.93 12.19 -17.89
C VAL A 21 31.25 13.17 -16.93
N TRP A 22 30.74 12.67 -15.81
CA TRP A 22 30.04 13.52 -14.83
C TRP A 22 30.94 14.04 -13.71
N GLY A 23 32.16 13.51 -13.61
CA GLY A 23 33.11 13.92 -12.57
C GLY A 23 32.63 13.58 -11.14
N LEU A 24 31.71 12.63 -11.00
CA LEU A 24 31.18 12.24 -9.70
C LEU A 24 32.01 11.12 -9.07
N ILE A 25 32.26 11.22 -7.77
CA ILE A 25 33.03 10.25 -7.02
C ILE A 25 32.10 9.21 -6.41
N PRO A 26 32.24 7.91 -6.72
CA PRO A 26 31.41 6.88 -6.13
C PRO A 26 31.74 6.67 -4.64
N GLN A 27 30.72 6.66 -3.79
CA GLN A 27 30.82 6.18 -2.43
C GLN A 27 30.83 4.64 -2.45
N ARG A 28 32.00 4.03 -2.32
CA ARG A 28 32.19 2.57 -2.45
C ARG A 28 31.82 1.82 -1.17
N MET A 29 31.94 2.48 -0.02
CA MET A 29 31.48 2.01 1.29
C MET A 29 30.52 3.02 1.89
N GLN A 30 29.60 2.55 2.73
CA GLN A 30 28.62 3.43 3.39
C GLN A 30 29.28 4.46 4.32
N SER A 31 30.49 4.15 4.80
CA SER A 31 31.31 5.02 5.64
C SER A 31 32.12 6.05 4.87
N ASP A 32 32.17 5.96 3.54
CA ASP A 32 32.96 6.90 2.73
C ASP A 32 32.33 8.31 2.81
N PRO A 33 33.15 9.38 2.76
CA PRO A 33 32.66 10.75 2.74
C PRO A 33 31.66 10.99 1.60
N PHE A 34 30.57 11.68 1.91
CA PHE A 34 29.56 12.04 0.93
C PHE A 34 29.36 13.54 0.86
N GLU A 35 29.53 14.11 -0.33
CA GLU A 35 29.23 15.50 -0.64
C GLU A 35 28.19 15.55 -1.77
N LYS A 36 27.02 16.15 -1.49
CA LYS A 36 25.94 16.26 -2.48
C LYS A 36 26.40 17.03 -3.72
N GLY A 37 26.15 16.46 -4.89
CA GLY A 37 26.56 17.02 -6.18
C GLY A 37 27.97 16.66 -6.63
N LYS A 38 28.79 16.06 -5.76
CA LYS A 38 30.14 15.54 -6.12
C LYS A 38 30.24 14.03 -6.02
N ASN A 39 29.34 13.40 -5.29
CA ASN A 39 29.38 11.95 -5.08
C ASN A 39 28.08 11.31 -5.55
N ILE A 40 28.16 10.06 -5.99
CA ILE A 40 27.04 9.14 -6.05
C ILE A 40 26.99 8.32 -4.74
N THR A 41 25.80 8.07 -4.24
CA THR A 41 25.60 7.35 -2.97
C THR A 41 26.06 5.90 -3.06
N PHE A 42 26.35 5.28 -1.93
CA PHE A 42 26.67 3.85 -1.85
C PHE A 42 25.64 2.96 -2.54
N GLN A 43 24.34 3.29 -2.41
CA GLN A 43 23.26 2.56 -3.06
C GLN A 43 23.28 2.72 -4.58
N GLN A 44 23.50 3.95 -5.07
CA GLN A 44 23.63 4.22 -6.51
C GLN A 44 24.87 3.50 -7.09
N TYR A 45 25.98 3.53 -6.38
CA TYR A 45 27.16 2.76 -6.74
C TYR A 45 26.87 1.26 -6.83
N GLY A 46 26.15 0.68 -5.85
CA GLY A 46 25.76 -0.73 -5.85
C GLY A 46 24.91 -1.11 -7.06
N ILE A 47 23.99 -0.24 -7.50
CA ILE A 47 23.19 -0.44 -8.72
C ILE A 47 24.07 -0.41 -9.96
N LEU A 48 24.93 0.60 -10.10
CA LEU A 48 25.82 0.74 -11.24
C LEU A 48 26.80 -0.43 -11.35
N ASN A 49 27.33 -0.91 -10.21
CA ASN A 49 28.19 -2.09 -10.16
C ASN A 49 27.45 -3.35 -10.61
N ALA A 50 26.20 -3.55 -10.18
CA ALA A 50 25.40 -4.69 -10.61
C ALA A 50 25.09 -4.64 -12.12
N VAL A 51 24.85 -3.45 -12.69
CA VAL A 51 24.69 -3.25 -14.14
C VAL A 51 26.00 -3.55 -14.86
N GLU A 52 27.15 -3.09 -14.35
CA GLU A 52 28.47 -3.36 -14.90
C GLU A 52 28.77 -4.86 -14.97
N ASP A 53 28.46 -5.58 -13.90
CA ASP A 53 28.61 -7.04 -13.84
C ASP A 53 27.70 -7.76 -14.84
N ALA A 54 26.47 -7.29 -15.01
CA ALA A 54 25.55 -7.84 -16.00
C ALA A 54 26.04 -7.62 -17.44
N VAL A 55 26.48 -6.40 -17.75
CA VAL A 55 27.02 -6.03 -19.09
C VAL A 55 28.29 -6.84 -19.42
N ASN A 56 29.16 -7.04 -18.45
CA ASN A 56 30.40 -7.79 -18.60
C ASN A 56 30.23 -9.30 -18.41
N LYS A 57 29.01 -9.81 -18.26
CA LYS A 57 28.68 -11.23 -18.06
C LYS A 57 29.36 -11.85 -16.82
N ARG A 58 29.67 -11.04 -15.83
CA ARG A 58 30.28 -11.48 -14.54
C ARG A 58 29.23 -11.91 -13.51
N GLY A 59 27.94 -11.68 -13.79
CA GLY A 59 26.85 -11.96 -12.88
C GLY A 59 25.56 -12.32 -13.59
N LYS A 60 24.41 -12.10 -12.94
CA LYS A 60 23.10 -12.29 -13.57
C LYS A 60 22.89 -11.26 -14.68
N ASN A 61 22.40 -11.69 -15.84
CA ASN A 61 22.15 -10.84 -17.01
C ASN A 61 20.95 -9.90 -16.89
N ARG A 62 20.32 -9.81 -15.70
CA ARG A 62 19.23 -8.89 -15.39
C ARG A 62 19.47 -8.23 -14.05
N VAL A 63 19.39 -6.90 -14.04
CA VAL A 63 19.42 -6.09 -12.82
C VAL A 63 18.02 -5.56 -12.62
N SER A 64 17.35 -6.01 -11.53
CA SER A 64 16.06 -5.47 -11.11
C SER A 64 16.28 -4.65 -9.85
N VAL A 65 15.96 -3.37 -9.91
CA VAL A 65 15.89 -2.50 -8.74
C VAL A 65 14.44 -2.47 -8.29
N ALA A 66 14.10 -3.33 -7.33
CA ALA A 66 12.78 -3.27 -6.70
C ALA A 66 12.80 -2.14 -5.67
N SER A 67 12.33 -0.97 -6.06
CA SER A 67 11.85 0.01 -5.11
C SER A 67 10.34 -0.19 -5.02
N GLY A 68 9.85 -0.64 -3.86
CA GLY A 68 8.42 -0.83 -3.66
C GLY A 68 7.66 0.48 -3.92
N HIS A 69 6.48 0.38 -4.54
CA HIS A 69 5.58 1.51 -4.64
C HIS A 69 5.21 1.95 -3.22
N GLY A 70 5.41 3.23 -2.92
CA GLY A 70 5.10 3.80 -1.61
C GLY A 70 6.19 3.68 -0.54
N ILE A 71 7.34 3.06 -0.82
CA ILE A 71 8.44 3.01 0.15
C ILE A 71 9.31 4.25 0.01
N GLY A 72 8.95 5.32 0.73
CA GLY A 72 9.88 6.33 1.18
C GLY A 72 10.63 7.16 0.14
N LYS A 73 10.28 7.12 -1.14
CA LYS A 73 10.69 8.15 -2.08
C LYS A 73 9.77 9.35 -1.87
N ALA A 74 10.10 10.10 -0.81
CA ALA A 74 9.53 11.42 -0.59
C ALA A 74 8.03 11.50 -0.24
N GLN A 75 7.57 10.60 0.62
CA GLN A 75 6.39 10.78 1.45
C GLN A 75 6.78 11.51 2.75
N ARG A 76 5.80 12.09 3.42
CA ARG A 76 6.02 12.70 4.73
C ARG A 76 6.41 11.63 5.76
N ALA A 77 7.23 12.02 6.72
CA ALA A 77 7.67 11.11 7.77
C ALA A 77 6.52 10.63 8.67
N ASP A 78 5.45 11.41 8.75
CA ASP A 78 4.24 11.15 9.54
C ASP A 78 3.09 10.50 8.75
N ASP A 79 3.28 10.23 7.45
CA ASP A 79 2.31 9.46 6.66
C ASP A 79 2.20 8.01 7.15
N ILE A 80 1.07 7.39 6.86
CA ILE A 80 0.79 6.00 7.20
C ILE A 80 1.10 5.10 6.00
N VAL A 81 1.75 3.98 6.26
CA VAL A 81 1.96 2.88 5.32
C VAL A 81 1.37 1.58 5.89
N ILE A 82 0.99 0.68 4.99
CA ILE A 82 0.40 -0.59 5.36
C ILE A 82 1.49 -1.66 5.48
N THR A 83 1.51 -2.34 6.60
CA THR A 83 2.37 -3.49 6.88
C THR A 83 1.53 -4.78 6.99
N PRO A 84 2.13 -5.97 6.97
CA PRO A 84 1.38 -7.21 7.23
C PRO A 84 0.65 -7.24 8.57
N SER A 85 1.15 -6.48 9.55
CA SER A 85 0.57 -6.38 10.89
C SER A 85 -0.39 -5.19 11.09
N GLY A 86 -0.66 -4.41 10.05
CA GLY A 86 -1.53 -3.24 10.11
C GLY A 86 -0.83 -1.95 9.71
N GLU A 87 -1.38 -0.82 10.14
CA GLU A 87 -0.87 0.51 9.82
C GLU A 87 0.40 0.84 10.62
N ARG A 88 1.36 1.53 9.98
CA ARG A 88 2.58 2.04 10.61
C ARG A 88 2.95 3.41 10.04
N ILE A 89 3.57 4.26 10.84
CA ILE A 89 4.06 5.57 10.39
C ILE A 89 5.38 5.38 9.62
N VAL A 90 5.55 6.10 8.50
CA VAL A 90 6.73 6.00 7.61
C VAL A 90 8.06 6.17 8.35
N LYS A 91 8.14 7.11 9.31
CA LYS A 91 9.38 7.33 10.09
C LYS A 91 9.83 6.10 10.88
N ASP A 92 8.86 5.26 11.31
CA ASP A 92 9.12 4.10 12.18
C ASP A 92 9.45 2.83 11.39
N VAL A 93 9.31 2.86 10.05
CA VAL A 93 9.70 1.76 9.17
C VAL A 93 11.21 1.65 9.11
N GLN A 94 11.74 0.44 9.24
CA GLN A 94 13.17 0.14 9.18
C GLN A 94 13.52 -0.71 7.97
N VAL A 95 14.80 -0.70 7.59
CA VAL A 95 15.34 -1.64 6.59
C VAL A 95 15.19 -3.05 7.13
N GLY A 96 14.61 -3.93 6.33
CA GLY A 96 14.30 -5.31 6.72
C GLY A 96 12.83 -5.55 7.09
N ASP A 97 12.07 -4.49 7.42
CA ASP A 97 10.62 -4.57 7.63
C ASP A 97 9.90 -4.98 6.34
N PHE A 98 8.62 -5.33 6.48
CA PHE A 98 7.75 -5.64 5.37
C PHE A 98 6.65 -4.59 5.23
N LEU A 99 6.42 -4.14 4.00
CA LEU A 99 5.29 -3.32 3.60
C LEU A 99 4.45 -4.08 2.59
N ILE A 100 3.21 -3.67 2.38
CA ILE A 100 2.35 -4.31 1.38
C ILE A 100 2.66 -3.78 -0.01
N GLY A 101 2.91 -4.69 -0.95
CA GLY A 101 3.12 -4.39 -2.36
C GLY A 101 1.83 -4.25 -3.16
N VAL A 102 1.96 -3.94 -4.46
CA VAL A 102 0.81 -3.80 -5.39
C VAL A 102 0.00 -5.09 -5.54
N ASP A 103 0.64 -6.22 -5.35
CA ASP A 103 0.03 -7.56 -5.37
C ASP A 103 -0.65 -7.95 -4.04
N GLY A 104 -0.80 -6.99 -3.12
CA GLY A 104 -1.37 -7.20 -1.80
C GLY A 104 -0.49 -8.00 -0.83
N LYS A 105 0.73 -8.39 -1.24
CA LYS A 105 1.61 -9.27 -0.46
C LYS A 105 2.74 -8.51 0.23
N PRO A 106 3.31 -9.09 1.30
CA PRO A 106 4.45 -8.50 1.98
C PRO A 106 5.68 -8.34 1.07
N THR A 107 6.22 -7.13 1.02
CA THR A 107 7.43 -6.76 0.28
C THR A 107 8.45 -6.20 1.25
N ARG A 108 9.68 -6.74 1.24
CA ARG A 108 10.73 -6.35 2.17
C ARG A 108 11.32 -4.98 1.84
N VAL A 109 11.45 -4.13 2.84
CA VAL A 109 12.16 -2.83 2.76
C VAL A 109 13.65 -3.09 2.62
N LYS A 110 14.23 -2.69 1.49
CA LYS A 110 15.67 -2.89 1.19
C LYS A 110 16.52 -1.68 1.56
N ALA A 111 15.95 -0.48 1.46
CA ALA A 111 16.64 0.76 1.79
C ALA A 111 15.63 1.81 2.25
N LYS A 112 16.09 2.74 3.07
CA LYS A 112 15.35 3.91 3.53
C LYS A 112 16.26 5.13 3.44
N THR A 113 15.77 6.19 2.82
CA THR A 113 16.47 7.48 2.71
C THR A 113 15.64 8.57 3.38
N LYS A 114 16.27 9.49 4.05
CA LYS A 114 15.64 10.69 4.60
C LYS A 114 16.08 11.88 3.76
N TRP A 115 15.11 12.69 3.35
CA TRP A 115 15.34 13.96 2.66
C TRP A 115 14.77 15.08 3.52
N GLU A 116 15.41 16.21 3.53
CA GLU A 116 14.96 17.41 4.24
C GLU A 116 14.83 18.54 3.23
N ASP A 117 13.94 19.50 3.51
CA ASP A 117 13.74 20.72 2.74
C ASP A 117 13.51 20.55 1.23
N ILE A 118 12.76 19.50 0.84
CA ILE A 118 12.39 19.28 -0.55
C ILE A 118 10.99 19.83 -0.85
N PRO A 119 10.75 20.36 -2.07
CA PRO A 119 9.42 20.79 -2.49
C PRO A 119 8.41 19.65 -2.44
N MET A 120 7.26 19.92 -1.81
CA MET A 120 6.17 18.96 -1.67
C MET A 120 4.97 19.38 -2.51
N PHE A 121 4.30 18.39 -3.10
CA PHE A 121 3.08 18.54 -3.87
C PHE A 121 1.94 17.80 -3.18
N ARG A 122 0.77 18.42 -3.14
CA ARG A 122 -0.44 17.74 -2.71
C ARG A 122 -1.15 17.11 -3.91
N VAL A 123 -1.19 15.80 -3.94
CA VAL A 123 -1.94 15.03 -4.93
C VAL A 123 -3.28 14.64 -4.33
N THR A 124 -4.37 15.17 -4.91
CA THR A 124 -5.74 14.90 -4.45
C THR A 124 -6.42 13.89 -5.38
N PHE A 125 -6.95 12.83 -4.81
CA PHE A 125 -7.66 11.77 -5.51
C PHE A 125 -9.14 12.10 -5.74
N SER A 126 -9.81 11.23 -6.47
CA SER A 126 -11.22 11.44 -6.84
C SER A 126 -12.20 11.32 -5.68
N ASP A 127 -11.84 10.59 -4.66
CA ASP A 127 -12.58 10.41 -3.41
C ASP A 127 -12.33 11.54 -2.38
N LYS A 128 -11.55 12.56 -2.79
CA LYS A 128 -11.12 13.71 -1.99
C LYS A 128 -10.02 13.41 -0.96
N THR A 129 -9.55 12.19 -0.87
CA THR A 129 -8.32 11.90 -0.11
C THR A 129 -7.12 12.54 -0.80
N PHE A 130 -6.05 12.73 -0.07
CA PHE A 130 -4.82 13.33 -0.62
C PHE A 130 -3.59 12.68 -0.04
N LEU A 131 -2.48 12.85 -0.77
CA LEU A 131 -1.15 12.46 -0.33
C LEU A 131 -0.19 13.61 -0.62
N ASP A 132 0.63 13.97 0.36
CA ASP A 132 1.69 14.97 0.20
C ASP A 132 2.99 14.24 -0.15
N VAL A 133 3.54 14.55 -1.31
CA VAL A 133 4.70 13.85 -1.88
C VAL A 133 5.69 14.83 -2.50
N SER A 134 6.95 14.41 -2.65
CA SER A 134 7.93 15.25 -3.33
C SER A 134 7.74 15.30 -4.84
N SER A 135 8.44 16.23 -5.49
CA SER A 135 8.51 16.36 -6.94
C SER A 135 8.93 15.07 -7.64
N GLY A 136 9.89 14.33 -7.09
CA GLY A 136 10.42 13.08 -7.66
C GLY A 136 9.67 11.81 -7.23
N HIS A 137 8.51 11.90 -6.57
CA HIS A 137 7.72 10.72 -6.22
C HIS A 137 7.15 10.07 -7.49
N LEU A 138 7.36 8.76 -7.63
CA LEU A 138 6.98 8.00 -8.82
C LEU A 138 5.54 7.47 -8.70
N TRP A 139 4.78 7.69 -9.74
CA TRP A 139 3.41 7.22 -9.90
C TRP A 139 3.30 6.26 -11.07
N THR A 140 2.73 5.10 -10.85
CA THR A 140 2.28 4.24 -11.95
C THR A 140 0.91 4.74 -12.40
N VAL A 141 0.79 5.18 -13.65
CA VAL A 141 -0.41 5.87 -14.15
C VAL A 141 -0.82 5.40 -15.53
N LYS A 142 -2.11 5.52 -15.83
CA LYS A 142 -2.69 5.47 -17.17
C LYS A 142 -3.31 6.80 -17.52
N GLY A 143 -2.92 7.36 -18.65
CA GLY A 143 -3.57 8.50 -19.26
C GLY A 143 -4.68 8.07 -20.25
N ARG A 144 -5.21 9.04 -20.99
CA ARG A 144 -6.29 8.79 -21.96
C ARG A 144 -5.84 7.90 -23.13
N GLN A 145 -4.60 8.08 -23.60
CA GLN A 145 -4.10 7.32 -24.75
C GLN A 145 -4.00 5.84 -24.43
N GLU A 146 -3.44 5.50 -23.27
CA GLU A 146 -3.32 4.14 -22.78
C GLU A 146 -4.68 3.49 -22.56
N ARG A 147 -5.68 4.25 -22.04
CA ARG A 147 -7.05 3.74 -21.88
C ARG A 147 -7.78 3.49 -23.22
N ARG A 148 -7.42 4.22 -24.26
CA ARG A 148 -8.02 4.07 -25.62
C ARG A 148 -7.32 3.01 -26.45
N SER A 149 -6.00 2.91 -26.32
CA SER A 149 -5.29 1.79 -26.89
C SER A 149 -5.72 0.55 -26.13
N LYS A 150 -6.19 -0.49 -26.76
CA LYS A 150 -6.56 -1.76 -26.11
C LYS A 150 -5.35 -2.45 -25.44
N ARG A 151 -4.23 -1.74 -25.27
CA ARG A 151 -3.01 -2.17 -24.59
C ARG A 151 -3.14 -1.83 -23.11
N ASP A 152 -2.91 -2.81 -22.25
CA ASP A 152 -2.88 -2.62 -20.80
C ASP A 152 -1.50 -2.11 -20.34
N GLU A 153 -1.12 -0.95 -20.89
CA GLU A 153 0.19 -0.36 -20.61
C GLU A 153 0.07 0.73 -19.54
N TRP A 154 0.91 0.62 -18.52
CA TRP A 154 1.07 1.61 -17.46
C TRP A 154 2.38 2.36 -17.65
N ARG A 155 2.36 3.65 -17.39
CA ARG A 155 3.57 4.49 -17.38
C ARG A 155 3.96 4.82 -15.96
N VAL A 156 5.25 5.04 -15.75
CA VAL A 156 5.77 5.56 -14.48
C VAL A 156 6.21 7.00 -14.72
N LEU A 157 5.60 7.94 -14.02
CA LEU A 157 5.88 9.37 -14.10
C LEU A 157 6.18 9.94 -12.72
N GLU A 158 7.01 10.97 -12.67
CA GLU A 158 7.25 11.74 -11.46
C GLU A 158 6.09 12.70 -11.16
N THR A 159 5.95 13.11 -9.91
CA THR A 159 4.93 14.11 -9.51
C THR A 159 5.10 15.41 -10.28
N GLN A 160 6.34 15.83 -10.51
CA GLN A 160 6.65 17.03 -11.30
C GLN A 160 6.11 16.92 -12.72
N GLU A 161 6.33 15.79 -13.39
CA GLU A 161 5.81 15.54 -14.74
C GLU A 161 4.28 15.55 -14.77
N LEU A 162 3.64 14.92 -13.78
CA LEU A 162 2.18 14.94 -13.67
C LEU A 162 1.64 16.35 -13.44
N PHE A 163 2.35 17.17 -12.68
CA PHE A 163 2.00 18.57 -12.44
C PHE A 163 2.11 19.40 -13.72
N GLU A 164 3.18 19.26 -14.49
CA GLU A 164 3.41 19.96 -15.76
C GLU A 164 2.38 19.58 -16.83
N ILE A 165 2.04 18.29 -16.95
CA ILE A 165 1.02 17.79 -17.88
C ILE A 165 -0.40 18.18 -17.40
N GLY A 166 -0.59 18.28 -16.09
CA GLY A 166 -1.85 18.61 -15.43
C GLY A 166 -2.71 17.39 -15.04
N ALA A 167 -3.38 17.51 -13.89
CA ALA A 167 -4.25 16.46 -13.35
C ALA A 167 -5.61 16.38 -14.05
N LYS A 168 -6.01 17.44 -14.74
CA LYS A 168 -7.28 17.55 -15.49
C LYS A 168 -7.03 18.09 -16.88
N ARG A 169 -7.87 17.73 -17.80
CA ARG A 169 -7.87 18.25 -19.17
C ARG A 169 -9.26 18.70 -19.60
N ARG A 170 -9.30 19.63 -20.52
CA ARG A 170 -10.56 20.06 -21.12
C ARG A 170 -11.14 18.96 -22.02
N ASN A 171 -12.44 18.68 -21.84
CA ASN A 171 -13.20 17.76 -22.67
C ASN A 171 -14.54 18.44 -23.05
N GLY A 172 -14.50 19.20 -24.14
CA GLY A 172 -15.60 20.11 -24.47
C GLY A 172 -15.76 21.21 -23.42
N ALA A 173 -16.96 21.38 -22.88
CA ALA A 173 -17.26 22.33 -21.82
C ALA A 173 -16.88 21.84 -20.42
N THR A 174 -16.49 20.58 -20.26
CA THR A 174 -16.21 19.97 -18.95
C THR A 174 -14.72 19.68 -18.74
N MET A 175 -14.31 19.57 -17.47
CA MET A 175 -12.97 19.12 -17.08
C MET A 175 -13.00 17.64 -16.74
N ALA A 176 -12.26 16.84 -17.50
CA ALA A 176 -12.13 15.40 -17.27
C ALA A 176 -10.84 15.07 -16.53
N LYS A 177 -10.86 14.01 -15.71
CA LYS A 177 -9.67 13.47 -15.06
C LYS A 177 -8.67 12.98 -16.10
N GLN A 178 -7.41 13.33 -15.91
CA GLN A 178 -6.34 12.98 -16.85
C GLN A 178 -5.80 11.59 -16.57
N TRP A 179 -5.60 11.25 -15.29
CA TRP A 179 -4.84 10.10 -14.85
C TRP A 179 -5.66 9.11 -14.03
N GLU A 180 -5.29 7.85 -14.12
CA GLU A 180 -5.72 6.76 -13.27
C GLU A 180 -4.48 6.10 -12.66
N ILE A 181 -4.58 5.68 -11.42
CA ILE A 181 -3.60 4.84 -10.73
C ILE A 181 -4.13 3.40 -10.65
N PRO A 182 -3.27 2.37 -10.63
CA PRO A 182 -3.72 1.00 -10.48
C PRO A 182 -4.37 0.79 -9.11
N ARG A 183 -5.33 -0.11 -9.06
CA ARG A 183 -5.79 -0.67 -7.78
C ARG A 183 -4.82 -1.77 -7.38
N TYR A 184 -4.56 -1.88 -6.08
CA TYR A 184 -3.84 -3.06 -5.61
C TYR A 184 -4.78 -4.23 -5.44
N GLU A 185 -4.19 -5.42 -5.47
CA GLU A 185 -4.85 -6.63 -5.02
C GLU A 185 -5.21 -6.54 -3.51
N PRO A 186 -6.19 -7.32 -3.05
CA PRO A 186 -6.57 -7.30 -1.64
C PRO A 186 -5.37 -7.52 -0.72
N VAL A 187 -5.22 -6.63 0.25
CA VAL A 187 -4.12 -6.67 1.22
C VAL A 187 -4.16 -7.99 1.99
N GLN A 188 -3.05 -8.70 2.03
CA GLN A 188 -2.91 -9.93 2.80
C GLN A 188 -2.28 -9.60 4.16
N PHE A 189 -3.13 -9.43 5.16
CA PHE A 189 -2.68 -9.35 6.54
C PHE A 189 -2.44 -10.73 7.12
N GLU A 190 -1.69 -10.79 8.21
CA GLU A 190 -1.52 -12.00 9.00
C GLU A 190 -2.85 -12.43 9.60
N SER A 191 -3.14 -13.76 9.55
CA SER A 191 -4.32 -14.32 10.18
C SER A 191 -4.21 -14.21 11.71
N ARG A 192 -5.26 -13.71 12.33
CA ARG A 192 -5.36 -13.52 13.78
C ARG A 192 -6.66 -14.09 14.29
N SER A 193 -6.58 -14.74 15.44
CA SER A 193 -7.78 -15.19 16.13
C SER A 193 -8.67 -13.99 16.51
N VAL A 194 -9.94 -14.11 16.20
CA VAL A 194 -10.96 -13.09 16.50
C VAL A 194 -11.88 -13.57 17.63
N PRO A 195 -12.43 -12.65 18.45
CA PRO A 195 -13.23 -13.04 19.63
C PRO A 195 -14.63 -13.53 19.29
N ILE A 196 -15.12 -13.26 18.08
CA ILE A 196 -16.46 -13.65 17.62
C ILE A 196 -16.31 -14.11 16.17
N ASP A 197 -17.10 -15.11 15.76
CA ASP A 197 -17.16 -15.54 14.38
C ASP A 197 -17.35 -14.33 13.42
N PRO A 198 -16.54 -14.19 12.36
CA PRO A 198 -16.54 -13.01 11.52
C PRO A 198 -17.88 -12.76 10.80
N TYR A 199 -18.54 -13.82 10.35
CA TYR A 199 -19.84 -13.70 9.69
C TYR A 199 -20.92 -13.23 10.67
N LEU A 200 -20.96 -13.83 11.87
CA LEU A 200 -21.86 -13.43 12.93
C LEU A 200 -21.62 -11.95 13.35
N TYR A 201 -20.37 -11.54 13.41
CA TYR A 201 -19.99 -10.16 13.70
C TYR A 201 -20.47 -9.20 12.60
N GLY A 202 -20.34 -9.58 11.34
CA GLY A 202 -20.86 -8.84 10.19
C GLY A 202 -22.37 -8.68 10.22
N CYS A 203 -23.11 -9.76 10.46
CA CYS A 203 -24.57 -9.72 10.62
C CYS A 203 -25.01 -8.76 11.74
N TRP A 204 -24.29 -8.78 12.87
CA TRP A 204 -24.58 -7.86 13.97
C TRP A 204 -24.25 -6.41 13.65
N LEU A 205 -23.19 -6.13 12.89
CA LEU A 205 -22.87 -4.78 12.44
C LEU A 205 -23.95 -4.21 11.51
N GLY A 206 -24.57 -5.06 10.68
CA GLY A 206 -25.65 -4.69 9.78
C GLY A 206 -26.96 -4.44 10.52
N ASP A 207 -27.51 -5.48 11.13
CA ASP A 207 -28.89 -5.51 11.65
C ASP A 207 -28.96 -5.69 13.19
N GLY A 208 -27.81 -5.62 13.87
CA GLY A 208 -27.75 -5.75 15.33
C GLY A 208 -28.18 -4.49 16.07
N THR A 209 -28.70 -4.68 17.27
CA THR A 209 -28.93 -3.57 18.20
C THR A 209 -27.60 -3.18 18.85
N LYS A 210 -27.07 -2.04 18.48
CA LYS A 210 -25.70 -1.60 18.81
C LYS A 210 -25.40 -1.41 20.30
N ARG A 211 -26.43 -1.26 21.14
CA ARG A 211 -26.30 -1.20 22.61
C ARG A 211 -26.60 -2.51 23.31
N ALA A 212 -27.00 -3.52 22.56
CA ALA A 212 -27.34 -4.83 23.09
C ALA A 212 -26.71 -5.91 22.22
N CYS A 213 -26.42 -7.04 22.80
CA CYS A 213 -25.92 -8.21 22.09
C CYS A 213 -27.08 -8.94 21.40
N THR A 214 -27.83 -8.22 20.55
CA THR A 214 -28.99 -8.79 19.85
C THR A 214 -28.90 -8.56 18.36
N TYR A 215 -29.38 -9.54 17.61
CA TYR A 215 -29.51 -9.52 16.18
C TYR A 215 -30.97 -9.82 15.81
N THR A 216 -31.53 -9.02 14.92
CA THR A 216 -32.92 -9.19 14.45
C THR A 216 -32.91 -9.76 13.05
N CYS A 217 -33.58 -10.88 12.83
CA CYS A 217 -33.65 -11.53 11.54
C CYS A 217 -35.06 -12.07 11.24
N SER A 218 -35.29 -12.52 10.02
CA SER A 218 -36.53 -13.23 9.69
C SER A 218 -36.62 -14.54 10.49
N THR A 219 -37.85 -15.04 10.68
CA THR A 219 -38.05 -16.33 11.40
C THR A 219 -37.33 -17.49 10.71
N LYS A 220 -37.25 -17.46 9.36
CA LYS A 220 -36.52 -18.48 8.58
C LYS A 220 -35.01 -18.42 8.83
N ASP A 221 -34.46 -17.23 8.83
CA ASP A 221 -33.02 -17.04 9.03
C ASP A 221 -32.63 -17.38 10.47
N SER A 222 -33.53 -17.18 11.44
CA SER A 222 -33.26 -17.54 12.83
C SER A 222 -32.97 -19.03 13.03
N GLU A 223 -33.62 -19.92 12.28
CA GLU A 223 -33.36 -21.36 12.33
C GLU A 223 -31.95 -21.67 11.80
N HIS A 224 -31.53 -21.02 10.73
CA HIS A 224 -30.17 -21.14 10.22
C HIS A 224 -29.13 -20.69 11.24
N PHE A 225 -29.30 -19.50 11.80
CA PHE A 225 -28.38 -18.96 12.81
C PHE A 225 -28.29 -19.82 14.06
N LEU A 226 -29.42 -20.35 14.56
CA LEU A 226 -29.43 -21.24 15.72
C LEU A 226 -28.71 -22.56 15.39
N LYS A 227 -28.92 -23.12 14.21
CA LYS A 227 -28.25 -24.35 13.78
C LYS A 227 -26.73 -24.17 13.68
N GLU A 228 -26.30 -23.04 13.17
CA GLU A 228 -24.88 -22.74 12.95
C GLU A 228 -24.16 -22.39 14.25
N PHE A 229 -24.73 -21.49 15.03
CA PHE A 229 -24.02 -20.83 16.13
C PHE A 229 -24.43 -21.28 17.53
N ALA A 230 -25.55 -22.00 17.74
CA ALA A 230 -25.98 -22.39 19.09
C ALA A 230 -25.07 -23.38 19.79
N LYS A 231 -24.16 -24.04 19.08
CA LYS A 231 -23.16 -24.92 19.67
C LYS A 231 -22.01 -24.16 20.33
N GLU A 232 -21.70 -22.99 19.79
CA GLU A 232 -20.56 -22.15 20.20
C GLU A 232 -21.00 -20.99 21.11
N TYR A 233 -22.20 -20.46 20.83
CA TYR A 233 -22.73 -19.29 21.51
C TYR A 233 -24.03 -19.64 22.28
N GLU A 234 -24.13 -19.14 23.47
CA GLU A 234 -25.41 -19.21 24.24
C GLU A 234 -26.38 -18.16 23.66
N ILE A 235 -27.41 -18.62 22.94
CA ILE A 235 -28.36 -17.75 22.21
C ILE A 235 -29.76 -17.89 22.79
N GLY A 236 -30.29 -16.80 23.36
CA GLY A 236 -31.70 -16.68 23.69
C GLY A 236 -32.49 -16.17 22.49
N THR A 237 -33.70 -16.73 22.27
CA THR A 237 -34.54 -16.35 21.14
C THR A 237 -35.87 -15.79 21.63
N ILE A 238 -36.26 -14.63 21.02
CA ILE A 238 -37.60 -14.04 21.20
C ILE A 238 -38.25 -13.99 19.82
N THR A 239 -39.21 -14.89 19.58
CA THR A 239 -39.93 -14.90 18.28
C THR A 239 -41.17 -14.03 18.36
N LYS A 240 -41.35 -13.17 17.34
CA LYS A 240 -42.56 -12.36 17.15
C LYS A 240 -43.13 -12.65 15.75
N LYS A 241 -44.33 -12.13 15.48
CA LYS A 241 -44.95 -12.35 14.16
C LYS A 241 -44.06 -11.80 13.03
N GLY A 242 -43.46 -12.71 12.24
CA GLY A 242 -42.65 -12.41 11.05
C GLY A 242 -41.17 -12.18 11.31
N PHE A 243 -40.68 -12.08 12.53
CA PHE A 243 -39.26 -11.93 12.83
C PHE A 243 -38.88 -12.55 14.19
N SER A 244 -37.60 -12.82 14.35
CA SER A 244 -36.98 -13.31 15.57
C SER A 244 -35.88 -12.36 16.04
N VAL A 245 -35.74 -12.20 17.33
CA VAL A 245 -34.65 -11.48 17.97
C VAL A 245 -33.78 -12.51 18.66
N LEU A 246 -32.53 -12.65 18.18
CA LEU A 246 -31.52 -13.51 18.79
C LEU A 246 -30.70 -12.67 19.77
N LYS A 247 -30.60 -13.16 21.02
CA LYS A 247 -29.85 -12.51 22.09
C LYS A 247 -28.61 -13.33 22.41
N PHE A 248 -27.43 -12.82 22.17
CA PHE A 248 -26.15 -13.45 22.50
C PHE A 248 -25.72 -13.06 23.91
N ILE A 249 -25.65 -14.03 24.81
CA ILE A 249 -25.65 -13.75 26.26
C ILE A 249 -24.33 -13.22 26.81
N LYS A 250 -23.18 -13.44 26.16
CA LYS A 250 -21.88 -13.00 26.71
C LYS A 250 -20.88 -12.37 25.76
N SER A 251 -21.04 -12.53 24.45
CA SER A 251 -19.91 -12.36 23.52
C SER A 251 -19.67 -10.92 23.08
N PHE A 252 -20.71 -10.17 22.76
CA PHE A 252 -20.56 -8.85 22.12
C PHE A 252 -20.27 -7.69 23.10
N ARG A 253 -20.49 -7.86 24.38
CA ARG A 253 -20.26 -6.78 25.36
C ARG A 253 -18.82 -6.29 25.43
N LYS A 254 -17.86 -7.16 25.14
CA LYS A 254 -16.43 -6.79 25.09
C LYS A 254 -16.10 -5.90 23.90
N LEU A 255 -16.81 -6.05 22.77
CA LEU A 255 -16.57 -5.28 21.55
C LEU A 255 -17.30 -3.93 21.55
N THR A 256 -18.42 -3.83 22.24
CA THR A 256 -19.18 -2.58 22.27
C THR A 256 -18.76 -1.65 23.40
N ASN A 257 -18.15 -2.15 24.44
CA ASN A 257 -17.54 -1.45 25.58
C ASN A 257 -18.27 -0.16 26.02
N GLY A 258 -19.60 -0.11 25.85
CA GLY A 258 -20.43 1.05 26.15
C GLY A 258 -20.33 2.22 25.16
N ALA A 259 -19.66 2.04 24.03
CA ALA A 259 -19.54 3.08 23.00
C ALA A 259 -20.91 3.52 22.48
N LYS A 260 -21.07 4.81 22.21
CA LYS A 260 -22.27 5.35 21.54
C LYS A 260 -22.38 4.79 20.12
N THR A 261 -23.59 4.66 19.63
CA THR A 261 -23.89 4.09 18.30
C THR A 261 -23.08 4.75 17.17
N GLU A 262 -22.83 6.04 17.27
CA GLU A 262 -22.10 6.86 16.29
C GLU A 262 -20.56 6.60 16.30
N GLU A 263 -20.05 6.01 17.37
CA GLU A 263 -18.62 5.72 17.57
C GLU A 263 -18.26 4.27 17.22
N LEU A 264 -19.26 3.41 16.97
CA LEU A 264 -19.02 2.01 16.61
C LEU A 264 -18.40 1.91 15.22
N ARG A 265 -17.21 1.35 15.17
CA ARG A 265 -16.47 1.04 13.93
C ARG A 265 -16.14 -0.44 13.92
N VAL A 266 -15.84 -0.94 12.73
CA VAL A 266 -15.26 -2.29 12.62
C VAL A 266 -13.96 -2.34 13.41
N GLU A 267 -13.88 -3.27 14.36
CA GLU A 267 -12.68 -3.43 15.19
C GLU A 267 -11.45 -3.75 14.34
N GLU A 268 -10.31 -3.17 14.72
CA GLU A 268 -9.06 -3.32 13.99
C GLU A 268 -8.64 -4.78 13.79
N ILE A 269 -8.98 -5.66 14.75
CA ILE A 269 -8.65 -7.08 14.66
C ILE A 269 -9.38 -7.80 13.50
N TYR A 270 -10.56 -7.31 13.09
CA TYR A 270 -11.28 -7.81 11.91
C TYR A 270 -10.83 -7.10 10.64
N LYS A 271 -10.62 -5.78 10.71
CA LYS A 271 -10.22 -4.94 9.60
C LYS A 271 -8.81 -5.29 9.07
N ASN A 272 -7.88 -5.57 9.98
CA ASN A 272 -6.49 -5.90 9.70
C ASN A 272 -6.22 -7.40 9.89
N ASN A 273 -7.10 -8.25 9.37
CA ASN A 273 -7.00 -9.71 9.37
C ASN A 273 -6.83 -10.26 7.95
N ASP A 274 -6.71 -11.58 7.82
CA ASP A 274 -6.66 -12.25 6.52
C ASP A 274 -7.91 -11.97 5.66
N ILE A 275 -7.82 -12.31 4.38
CA ILE A 275 -8.87 -12.01 3.41
C ILE A 275 -10.17 -12.75 3.75
N GLU A 276 -10.06 -14.01 4.20
CA GLU A 276 -11.23 -14.84 4.53
C GLU A 276 -12.03 -14.25 5.68
N THR A 277 -11.35 -13.87 6.75
CA THR A 277 -11.97 -13.18 7.91
C THR A 277 -12.67 -11.89 7.49
N ARG A 278 -12.02 -11.06 6.67
CA ARG A 278 -12.62 -9.80 6.19
C ARG A 278 -13.81 -10.00 5.28
N LEU A 279 -13.76 -11.00 4.39
CA LEU A 279 -14.89 -11.33 3.51
C LEU A 279 -16.06 -11.89 4.31
N ALA A 280 -15.81 -12.72 5.31
CA ALA A 280 -16.86 -13.24 6.17
C ALA A 280 -17.61 -12.13 6.93
N VAL A 281 -16.93 -11.06 7.34
CA VAL A 281 -17.58 -9.88 7.95
C VAL A 281 -18.48 -9.13 6.97
N LEU A 282 -18.21 -9.22 5.65
CA LEU A 282 -18.95 -8.48 4.62
C LEU A 282 -20.12 -9.28 4.01
N GLN A 283 -20.20 -10.58 4.27
CA GLN A 283 -21.27 -11.47 3.80
C GLN A 283 -22.54 -11.31 4.63
#